data_38fc3155995f200aafa6debbdf1f6ab1
#
_entry.id   38fc3155995f200aafa6debbdf1f6ab1
#
_cell.length_a   1.000
_cell.length_b   1.000
_cell.length_c   1.000
_cell.angle_alpha   90.00
_cell.angle_beta   90.00
_cell.angle_gamma   90.00
#
_symmetry.space_group_name_H-M   'P 1'
#
loop_
_entity.id
_entity.type
_entity.pdbx_description
1 polymer ?
#
loop_
_entity_poly.entity_id
_entity_poly.type
_entity_poly.pdbx_seq_one_letter_code
_entity_poly.pdbx_strand_id
1 'polypeptide(L)'
;MLAVIVDDNKQAALDLAERLREFEDVEVGGMAINGMDGLSLVSQVQPDVLFLDVQLPDLSGLDFLEKMSSHTHGKCRVVMYTAYDEYILPAFRKKAFDVLLKPIDEEDLATIMHRLTHEDVFVLHPDESNCRKQNSKFLFYTNTLDFKLIDKRDIGLFQYNHEQRCWEVVVAGNKRVIRLKRNIKSEALLDLSDQFVQI
;
A
#
# COMPACT_ATOMS: atom_id res chain seq x y z
N MET A 1 -4.37 -6.91 18.82
CA MET A 1 -4.84 -6.50 17.48
C MET A 1 -5.31 -7.74 16.73
N LEU A 2 -6.56 -7.71 16.23
CA LEU A 2 -7.16 -8.85 15.55
C LEU A 2 -6.96 -8.74 14.04
N ALA A 3 -6.32 -9.75 13.43
CA ALA A 3 -6.00 -9.79 12.01
C ALA A 3 -6.86 -10.82 11.26
N VAL A 4 -7.26 -10.49 10.04
CA VAL A 4 -7.86 -11.43 9.08
C VAL A 4 -7.01 -11.45 7.82
N ILE A 5 -6.88 -12.62 7.20
CA ILE A 5 -6.13 -12.82 5.95
C ILE A 5 -7.09 -13.33 4.88
N VAL A 6 -7.08 -12.67 3.70
CA VAL A 6 -7.88 -13.11 2.54
C VAL A 6 -6.92 -13.29 1.36
N ASP A 7 -6.67 -14.54 0.98
CA ASP A 7 -5.68 -14.93 -0.02
C ASP A 7 -6.05 -16.31 -0.59
N ASP A 8 -6.16 -16.45 -1.89
CA ASP A 8 -6.50 -17.71 -2.54
C ASP A 8 -5.35 -18.75 -2.48
N ASN A 9 -4.12 -18.26 -2.29
CA ASN A 9 -2.96 -19.09 -2.05
C ASN A 9 -2.85 -19.43 -0.55
N LYS A 10 -3.36 -20.61 -0.18
CA LYS A 10 -3.33 -21.12 1.20
C LYS A 10 -1.94 -21.12 1.83
N GLN A 11 -0.90 -21.40 1.03
CA GLN A 11 0.47 -21.45 1.56
C GLN A 11 0.97 -20.06 1.92
N ALA A 12 0.68 -19.05 1.08
CA ALA A 12 1.01 -17.67 1.37
C ALA A 12 0.24 -17.14 2.60
N ALA A 13 -1.05 -17.49 2.72
CA ALA A 13 -1.84 -17.14 3.90
C ALA A 13 -1.30 -17.75 5.19
N LEU A 14 -0.87 -19.02 5.15
CA LEU A 14 -0.28 -19.73 6.30
C LEU A 14 1.09 -19.15 6.68
N ASP A 15 1.96 -18.86 5.70
CA ASP A 15 3.26 -18.23 5.93
C ASP A 15 3.09 -16.87 6.62
N LEU A 16 2.16 -16.04 6.12
CA LEU A 16 1.85 -14.76 6.76
C LEU A 16 1.30 -14.96 8.18
N ALA A 17 0.37 -15.91 8.38
CA ALA A 17 -0.21 -16.17 9.69
C ALA A 17 0.85 -16.64 10.70
N GLU A 18 1.84 -17.43 10.28
CA GLU A 18 2.96 -17.87 11.10
C GLU A 18 3.84 -16.71 11.53
N ARG A 19 4.23 -15.82 10.60
CA ARG A 19 5.02 -14.63 10.90
C ARG A 19 4.28 -13.63 11.78
N LEU A 20 2.96 -13.47 11.60
CA LEU A 20 2.15 -12.59 12.46
C LEU A 20 2.11 -13.05 13.92
N ARG A 21 2.26 -14.35 14.21
CA ARG A 21 2.34 -14.88 15.57
C ARG A 21 3.61 -14.48 16.33
N GLU A 22 4.65 -14.04 15.64
CA GLU A 22 5.86 -13.52 16.27
C GLU A 22 5.63 -12.16 16.96
N PHE A 23 4.52 -11.49 16.65
CA PHE A 23 4.11 -10.24 17.27
C PHE A 23 3.13 -10.52 18.42
N GLU A 24 3.56 -10.28 19.66
CA GLU A 24 2.82 -10.63 20.90
C GLU A 24 1.38 -10.07 20.93
N ASP A 25 1.15 -8.90 20.32
CA ASP A 25 -0.13 -8.21 20.35
C ASP A 25 -1.05 -8.55 19.15
N VAL A 26 -0.72 -9.56 18.35
CA VAL A 26 -1.44 -9.92 17.14
C VAL A 26 -2.07 -11.31 17.24
N GLU A 27 -3.35 -11.36 16.96
CA GLU A 27 -4.11 -12.62 16.86
C GLU A 27 -4.72 -12.74 15.46
N VAL A 28 -4.55 -13.89 14.83
CA VAL A 28 -5.21 -14.20 13.55
C VAL A 28 -6.58 -14.76 13.81
N GLY A 29 -7.62 -13.95 13.61
CA GLY A 29 -9.02 -14.30 13.86
C GLY A 29 -9.66 -15.16 12.77
N GLY A 30 -8.99 -15.29 11.60
CA GLY A 30 -9.45 -16.16 10.53
C GLY A 30 -8.77 -15.91 9.20
N MET A 31 -9.00 -16.86 8.27
CA MET A 31 -8.49 -16.80 6.91
C MET A 31 -9.59 -17.21 5.92
N ALA A 32 -9.64 -16.54 4.76
CA ALA A 32 -10.54 -16.89 3.67
C ALA A 32 -9.74 -17.01 2.35
N ILE A 33 -10.23 -17.84 1.42
CA ILE A 33 -9.56 -18.15 0.17
C ILE A 33 -10.22 -17.53 -1.06
N ASN A 34 -11.25 -16.73 -0.84
CA ASN A 34 -11.97 -15.99 -1.88
C ASN A 34 -12.59 -14.71 -1.29
N GLY A 35 -13.02 -13.82 -2.15
CA GLY A 35 -13.50 -12.50 -1.74
C GLY A 35 -14.84 -12.54 -1.00
N MET A 36 -15.78 -13.38 -1.41
CA MET A 36 -17.12 -13.45 -0.77
C MET A 36 -17.04 -14.00 0.64
N ASP A 37 -16.28 -15.08 0.85
CA ASP A 37 -16.03 -15.63 2.19
C ASP A 37 -15.24 -14.62 3.04
N GLY A 38 -14.28 -13.90 2.41
CA GLY A 38 -13.53 -12.84 3.05
C GLY A 38 -14.40 -11.70 3.56
N LEU A 39 -15.35 -11.20 2.76
CA LEU A 39 -16.31 -10.16 3.18
C LEU A 39 -17.19 -10.64 4.33
N SER A 40 -17.65 -11.89 4.26
CA SER A 40 -18.44 -12.51 5.33
C SER A 40 -17.62 -12.61 6.62
N LEU A 41 -16.39 -13.08 6.53
CA LEU A 41 -15.47 -13.23 7.66
C LEU A 41 -15.16 -11.87 8.31
N VAL A 42 -14.83 -10.86 7.51
CA VAL A 42 -14.57 -9.48 7.99
C VAL A 42 -15.80 -8.92 8.72
N SER A 43 -17.00 -9.16 8.18
CA SER A 43 -18.25 -8.72 8.81
C SER A 43 -18.51 -9.40 10.16
N GLN A 44 -18.14 -10.67 10.32
CA GLN A 44 -18.32 -11.43 11.55
C GLN A 44 -17.25 -11.12 12.60
N VAL A 45 -16.00 -11.06 12.18
CA VAL A 45 -14.84 -10.92 13.06
C VAL A 45 -14.59 -9.46 13.44
N GLN A 46 -14.94 -8.49 12.57
CA GLN A 46 -14.66 -7.06 12.74
C GLN A 46 -13.18 -6.81 13.09
N PRO A 47 -12.22 -7.21 12.21
CA PRO A 47 -10.80 -7.16 12.53
C PRO A 47 -10.26 -5.73 12.60
N ASP A 48 -9.17 -5.55 13.35
CA ASP A 48 -8.41 -4.31 13.38
C ASP A 48 -7.58 -4.12 12.10
N VAL A 49 -7.07 -5.25 11.54
CA VAL A 49 -6.29 -5.27 10.30
C VAL A 49 -6.72 -6.41 9.38
N LEU A 50 -6.80 -6.11 8.11
CA LEU A 50 -7.06 -7.08 7.03
C LEU A 50 -5.83 -7.14 6.11
N PHE A 51 -5.25 -8.32 5.95
CA PHE A 51 -4.30 -8.59 4.87
C PHE A 51 -5.08 -9.18 3.70
N LEU A 52 -4.99 -8.54 2.54
CA LEU A 52 -5.87 -8.81 1.41
C LEU A 52 -5.07 -8.98 0.12
N ASP A 53 -5.19 -10.13 -0.52
CA ASP A 53 -4.64 -10.28 -1.87
C ASP A 53 -5.44 -9.47 -2.89
N VAL A 54 -4.73 -8.97 -3.89
CA VAL A 54 -5.34 -8.25 -5.02
C VAL A 54 -6.06 -9.19 -5.96
N GLN A 55 -5.52 -10.39 -6.18
CA GLN A 55 -6.08 -11.37 -7.10
C GLN A 55 -6.79 -12.48 -6.34
N LEU A 56 -8.12 -12.39 -6.25
CA LEU A 56 -8.97 -13.43 -5.71
C LEU A 56 -9.81 -14.05 -6.84
N PRO A 57 -10.25 -15.31 -6.70
CA PRO A 57 -10.90 -16.05 -7.79
C PRO A 57 -12.25 -15.49 -8.22
N ASP A 58 -12.94 -14.78 -7.34
CA ASP A 58 -14.32 -14.31 -7.51
C ASP A 58 -14.46 -12.78 -7.51
N LEU A 59 -13.47 -12.07 -6.97
CA LEU A 59 -13.51 -10.62 -6.75
C LEU A 59 -12.09 -10.06 -6.72
N SER A 60 -11.82 -8.94 -7.39
CA SER A 60 -10.53 -8.29 -7.19
C SER A 60 -10.41 -7.69 -5.78
N GLY A 61 -9.21 -7.70 -5.21
CA GLY A 61 -8.97 -7.08 -3.90
C GLY A 61 -9.31 -5.58 -3.88
N LEU A 62 -9.19 -4.90 -5.01
CA LEU A 62 -9.59 -3.49 -5.14
C LEU A 62 -11.11 -3.30 -5.09
N ASP A 63 -11.89 -4.21 -5.69
CA ASP A 63 -13.36 -4.20 -5.59
C ASP A 63 -13.81 -4.65 -4.20
N PHE A 64 -13.04 -5.55 -3.56
CA PHE A 64 -13.25 -5.94 -2.17
C PHE A 64 -13.19 -4.71 -1.25
N LEU A 65 -12.16 -3.85 -1.39
CA LEU A 65 -12.03 -2.61 -0.61
C LEU A 65 -13.27 -1.72 -0.73
N GLU A 66 -13.83 -1.57 -1.93
CA GLU A 66 -15.05 -0.78 -2.13
C GLU A 66 -16.25 -1.38 -1.38
N LYS A 67 -16.44 -2.69 -1.49
CA LYS A 67 -17.53 -3.39 -0.82
C LYS A 67 -17.36 -3.43 0.70
N MET A 68 -16.13 -3.56 1.19
CA MET A 68 -15.83 -3.64 2.62
C MET A 68 -16.27 -2.41 3.40
N SER A 69 -16.30 -1.22 2.78
CA SER A 69 -16.71 0.02 3.44
C SER A 69 -18.11 -0.03 4.05
N SER A 70 -18.98 -0.90 3.53
CA SER A 70 -20.33 -1.16 4.05
C SER A 70 -20.38 -2.26 5.13
N HIS A 71 -19.31 -3.02 5.33
CA HIS A 71 -19.25 -4.20 6.20
C HIS A 71 -18.43 -3.95 7.48
N THR A 72 -17.64 -2.88 7.52
CA THR A 72 -16.85 -2.50 8.70
C THR A 72 -17.30 -1.15 9.24
N HIS A 73 -17.18 -0.95 10.53
CA HIS A 73 -17.47 0.34 11.17
C HIS A 73 -16.35 1.37 10.98
N GLY A 74 -15.58 1.27 9.87
CA GLY A 74 -14.56 2.24 9.47
C GLY A 74 -13.23 2.17 10.22
N LYS A 75 -13.02 1.16 11.08
CA LYS A 75 -11.81 1.03 11.90
C LYS A 75 -10.79 0.03 11.36
N CYS A 76 -11.19 -0.86 10.43
CA CYS A 76 -10.29 -1.89 9.89
C CYS A 76 -9.27 -1.27 8.94
N ARG A 77 -7.99 -1.44 9.24
CA ARG A 77 -6.88 -1.05 8.37
C ARG A 77 -6.59 -2.15 7.36
N VAL A 78 -6.45 -1.81 6.09
CA VAL A 78 -6.20 -2.81 5.04
C VAL A 78 -4.79 -2.73 4.55
N VAL A 79 -4.05 -3.83 4.67
CA VAL A 79 -2.74 -4.05 4.08
C VAL A 79 -2.94 -4.95 2.86
N MET A 80 -2.60 -4.44 1.67
CA MET A 80 -2.63 -5.28 0.47
C MET A 80 -1.45 -6.24 0.50
N TYR A 81 -1.70 -7.55 0.37
CA TYR A 81 -0.68 -8.61 0.40
C TYR A 81 -0.62 -9.30 -0.95
N THR A 82 0.29 -8.90 -1.82
CA THR A 82 0.27 -9.31 -3.22
C THR A 82 1.66 -9.56 -3.80
N ALA A 83 1.73 -10.41 -4.86
CA ALA A 83 2.96 -10.60 -5.64
C ALA A 83 3.18 -9.51 -6.71
N TYR A 84 2.22 -8.62 -6.89
CA TYR A 84 2.16 -7.69 -8.02
C TYR A 84 2.39 -6.24 -7.58
N ASP A 85 3.52 -5.67 -7.93
CA ASP A 85 3.92 -4.29 -7.60
C ASP A 85 3.10 -3.22 -8.33
N GLU A 86 2.51 -3.53 -9.48
CA GLU A 86 1.64 -2.62 -10.23
C GLU A 86 0.38 -2.21 -9.47
N TYR A 87 -0.04 -2.98 -8.45
CA TYR A 87 -1.21 -2.65 -7.64
C TYR A 87 -0.91 -1.72 -6.45
N ILE A 88 0.35 -1.37 -6.20
CA ILE A 88 0.72 -0.48 -5.09
C ILE A 88 -0.01 0.87 -5.19
N LEU A 89 0.09 1.55 -6.33
CA LEU A 89 -0.58 2.85 -6.52
C LEU A 89 -2.11 2.75 -6.50
N PRO A 90 -2.75 1.80 -7.24
CA PRO A 90 -4.18 1.57 -7.14
C PRO A 90 -4.68 1.32 -5.70
N ALA A 91 -3.95 0.52 -4.91
CA ALA A 91 -4.29 0.22 -3.53
C ALA A 91 -4.34 1.48 -2.64
N PHE A 92 -3.34 2.33 -2.73
CA PHE A 92 -3.32 3.59 -1.98
C PHE A 92 -4.42 4.57 -2.41
N ARG A 93 -4.75 4.63 -3.72
CA ARG A 93 -5.90 5.42 -4.21
C ARG A 93 -7.23 4.94 -3.63
N LYS A 94 -7.35 3.66 -3.31
CA LYS A 94 -8.50 3.04 -2.65
C LYS A 94 -8.38 3.05 -1.12
N LYS A 95 -7.48 3.87 -0.56
CA LYS A 95 -7.29 4.04 0.89
C LYS A 95 -6.78 2.78 1.62
N ALA A 96 -6.04 1.90 0.94
CA ALA A 96 -5.28 0.88 1.65
C ALA A 96 -4.29 1.54 2.63
N PHE A 97 -4.14 0.94 3.80
CA PHE A 97 -3.22 1.44 4.82
C PHE A 97 -1.77 1.26 4.39
N ASP A 98 -1.44 0.08 3.82
CA ASP A 98 -0.11 -0.25 3.34
C ASP A 98 -0.14 -1.37 2.30
N VAL A 99 1.04 -1.72 1.76
CA VAL A 99 1.23 -2.84 0.83
C VAL A 99 2.41 -3.69 1.27
N LEU A 100 2.18 -4.99 1.47
CA LEU A 100 3.18 -6.01 1.72
C LEU A 100 3.35 -6.86 0.46
N LEU A 101 4.57 -6.92 -0.08
CA LEU A 101 4.84 -7.71 -1.28
C LEU A 101 5.17 -9.17 -0.92
N LYS A 102 4.74 -10.11 -1.79
CA LYS A 102 5.16 -11.51 -1.75
C LYS A 102 6.45 -11.69 -2.59
N PRO A 103 7.45 -12.46 -2.14
CA PRO A 103 7.54 -13.11 -0.82
C PRO A 103 7.73 -12.09 0.30
N ILE A 104 7.29 -12.43 1.50
CA ILE A 104 7.37 -11.55 2.67
C ILE A 104 8.83 -11.22 2.98
N ASP A 105 9.14 -9.93 3.00
CA ASP A 105 10.34 -9.39 3.63
C ASP A 105 10.04 -9.09 5.11
N GLU A 106 10.89 -9.58 6.00
CA GLU A 106 10.69 -9.46 7.46
C GLU A 106 10.79 -8.01 7.94
N GLU A 107 11.66 -7.21 7.33
CA GLU A 107 11.80 -5.79 7.67
C GLU A 107 10.57 -5.00 7.21
N ASP A 108 10.01 -5.31 6.03
CA ASP A 108 8.79 -4.72 5.52
C ASP A 108 7.61 -5.06 6.44
N LEU A 109 7.45 -6.32 6.82
CA LEU A 109 6.39 -6.76 7.72
C LEU A 109 6.52 -6.09 9.10
N ALA A 110 7.71 -6.09 9.69
CA ALA A 110 7.96 -5.46 10.99
C ALA A 110 7.62 -3.97 10.98
N THR A 111 7.93 -3.29 9.88
CA THR A 111 7.61 -1.86 9.69
C THR A 111 6.10 -1.61 9.61
N ILE A 112 5.38 -2.42 8.83
CA ILE A 112 3.93 -2.33 8.73
C ILE A 112 3.29 -2.57 10.10
N MET A 113 3.77 -3.59 10.81
CA MET A 113 3.26 -3.92 12.15
C MET A 113 3.54 -2.82 13.16
N HIS A 114 4.74 -2.22 13.14
CA HIS A 114 5.07 -1.07 13.98
C HIS A 114 4.11 0.12 13.70
N ARG A 115 3.82 0.43 12.45
CA ARG A 115 2.87 1.50 12.07
C ARG A 115 1.44 1.18 12.46
N LEU A 116 1.05 -0.10 12.46
CA LEU A 116 -0.27 -0.55 12.88
C LEU A 116 -0.47 -0.44 14.40
N THR A 117 0.58 -0.64 15.19
CA THR A 117 0.52 -0.65 16.67
C THR A 117 0.75 0.73 17.28
N HIS A 118 1.58 1.55 16.66
CA HIS A 118 1.82 2.91 17.10
C HIS A 118 0.92 3.84 16.30
N GLU A 119 0.01 4.54 16.96
CA GLU A 119 -0.81 5.60 16.35
C GLU A 119 0.07 6.82 15.99
N ASP A 120 1.10 6.63 15.19
CA ASP A 120 1.67 7.73 14.47
C ASP A 120 0.67 8.12 13.38
N VAL A 121 -0.18 9.06 13.79
CA VAL A 121 -1.21 9.69 12.99
C VAL A 121 -0.58 10.38 11.78
N PHE A 122 -0.24 9.59 10.76
CA PHE A 122 -0.15 10.10 9.40
C PHE A 122 -1.45 9.75 8.68
N VAL A 123 -2.53 10.30 9.22
CA VAL A 123 -3.83 10.31 8.53
C VAL A 123 -3.69 11.25 7.34
N LEU A 124 -3.38 10.70 6.19
CA LEU A 124 -3.76 11.33 4.93
C LEU A 124 -5.28 11.19 4.82
N HIS A 125 -6.03 11.95 5.63
CA HIS A 125 -7.40 12.30 5.28
C HIS A 125 -7.30 13.41 4.23
N PRO A 126 -7.65 13.15 2.97
CA PRO A 126 -8.12 14.24 2.16
C PRO A 126 -9.47 14.62 2.77
N ASP A 127 -9.51 15.71 3.49
CA ASP A 127 -10.74 16.36 3.90
C ASP A 127 -11.56 16.59 2.61
N GLU A 128 -12.68 15.89 2.45
CA GLU A 128 -13.53 15.96 1.26
C GLU A 128 -14.07 17.37 1.00
N SER A 129 -14.00 18.25 2.00
CA SER A 129 -14.41 19.64 1.89
C SER A 129 -13.41 20.57 1.18
N ASN A 130 -12.16 20.13 0.95
CA ASN A 130 -11.10 20.92 0.31
C ASN A 130 -10.58 20.32 -1.03
N CYS A 131 -11.21 19.28 -1.54
CA CYS A 131 -10.76 18.52 -2.71
C CYS A 131 -10.95 19.25 -4.07
N ARG A 132 -11.28 20.55 -4.08
CA ARG A 132 -11.37 21.36 -5.31
C ARG A 132 -10.18 22.27 -5.56
N LYS A 133 -9.15 22.26 -4.70
CA LYS A 133 -7.92 23.03 -4.92
C LYS A 133 -6.68 22.17 -4.71
N GLN A 134 -6.15 21.67 -5.83
CA GLN A 134 -4.76 21.28 -6.05
C GLN A 134 -4.30 19.93 -5.44
N ASN A 135 -4.44 18.85 -6.21
CA ASN A 135 -3.50 17.73 -6.19
C ASN A 135 -2.13 18.21 -6.73
N SER A 136 -1.43 19.06 -5.96
CA SER A 136 -0.15 19.64 -6.37
C SER A 136 1.05 18.81 -5.92
N LYS A 137 0.85 17.72 -5.17
CA LYS A 137 1.95 16.93 -4.60
C LYS A 137 1.90 15.47 -5.04
N PHE A 138 3.06 14.93 -5.36
CA PHE A 138 3.27 13.51 -5.58
C PHE A 138 3.90 12.86 -4.37
N LEU A 139 3.46 11.63 -4.08
CA LEU A 139 4.03 10.76 -3.06
C LEU A 139 5.05 9.83 -3.74
N PHE A 140 6.30 9.91 -3.34
CA PHE A 140 7.36 9.04 -3.82
C PHE A 140 7.92 8.19 -2.69
N TYR A 141 7.96 6.87 -2.89
CA TYR A 141 8.66 5.95 -1.99
C TYR A 141 10.15 5.98 -2.27
N THR A 142 10.92 6.27 -1.24
CA THR A 142 12.40 6.33 -1.31
C THR A 142 13.03 5.01 -0.88
N ASN A 143 12.38 4.29 0.01
CA ASN A 143 12.64 2.91 0.40
C ASN A 143 11.33 2.29 0.90
N THR A 144 11.38 1.12 1.52
CA THR A 144 10.20 0.45 2.09
C THR A 144 9.56 1.21 3.27
N LEU A 145 10.32 2.10 3.90
CA LEU A 145 9.96 2.79 5.14
C LEU A 145 9.66 4.26 4.95
N ASP A 146 10.31 4.88 3.96
CA ASP A 146 10.27 6.32 3.77
C ASP A 146 9.56 6.70 2.47
N PHE A 147 8.69 7.67 2.58
CA PHE A 147 8.12 8.36 1.44
C PHE A 147 8.40 9.86 1.50
N LYS A 148 8.33 10.53 0.36
CA LYS A 148 8.41 11.98 0.27
C LYS A 148 7.27 12.54 -0.55
N LEU A 149 6.60 13.55 0.02
CA LEU A 149 5.66 14.39 -0.70
C LEU A 149 6.43 15.51 -1.37
N ILE A 150 6.37 15.56 -2.71
CA ILE A 150 7.04 16.58 -3.53
C ILE A 150 5.95 17.34 -4.29
N ASP A 151 5.96 18.65 -4.21
CA ASP A 151 5.07 19.48 -5.05
C ASP A 151 5.41 19.26 -6.52
N LYS A 152 4.40 19.11 -7.37
CA LYS A 152 4.58 18.90 -8.81
C LYS A 152 5.46 19.97 -9.45
N ARG A 153 5.36 21.21 -8.96
CA ARG A 153 6.13 22.38 -9.44
C ARG A 153 7.60 22.29 -9.08
N ASP A 154 7.92 21.52 -8.05
CA ASP A 154 9.30 21.33 -7.58
C ASP A 154 10.00 20.15 -8.26
N ILE A 155 9.29 19.36 -9.06
CA ILE A 155 9.88 18.25 -9.81
C ILE A 155 10.51 18.82 -11.09
N GLY A 156 11.83 18.75 -11.17
CA GLY A 156 12.59 19.16 -12.34
C GLY A 156 12.60 18.10 -13.44
N LEU A 157 13.01 16.88 -13.08
CA LEU A 157 13.04 15.75 -14.00
C LEU A 157 13.08 14.41 -13.23
N PHE A 158 12.74 13.35 -13.94
CA PHE A 158 13.03 11.97 -13.56
C PHE A 158 14.20 11.46 -14.37
N GLN A 159 15.16 10.83 -13.72
CA GLN A 159 16.30 10.19 -14.39
C GLN A 159 16.49 8.76 -13.87
N TYR A 160 16.90 7.85 -14.76
CA TYR A 160 17.23 6.49 -14.34
C TYR A 160 18.72 6.37 -14.03
N ASN A 161 19.03 5.96 -12.80
CA ASN A 161 20.40 5.70 -12.37
C ASN A 161 20.77 4.25 -12.68
N HIS A 162 21.58 4.03 -13.72
CA HIS A 162 22.00 2.70 -14.19
C HIS A 162 22.88 1.96 -13.19
N GLU A 163 23.71 2.67 -12.43
CA GLU A 163 24.61 2.05 -11.44
C GLU A 163 23.82 1.51 -10.25
N GLN A 164 22.84 2.28 -9.79
CA GLN A 164 22.03 1.92 -8.64
C GLN A 164 20.72 1.21 -8.99
N ARG A 165 20.43 1.10 -10.30
CA ARG A 165 19.25 0.44 -10.86
C ARG A 165 17.94 0.96 -10.24
N CYS A 166 17.82 2.28 -10.13
CA CYS A 166 16.64 2.94 -9.59
C CYS A 166 16.35 4.26 -10.29
N TRP A 167 15.09 4.70 -10.21
CA TRP A 167 14.70 6.02 -10.64
C TRP A 167 15.07 7.07 -9.59
N GLU A 168 15.40 8.25 -10.04
CA GLU A 168 15.71 9.42 -9.21
C GLU A 168 14.83 10.59 -9.63
N VAL A 169 14.34 11.35 -8.64
CA VAL A 169 13.64 12.63 -8.84
C VAL A 169 14.61 13.74 -8.55
N VAL A 170 14.83 14.61 -9.50
CA VAL A 170 15.61 15.84 -9.32
C VAL A 170 14.65 16.96 -8.97
N VAL A 171 14.82 17.54 -7.78
CA VAL A 171 13.98 18.65 -7.30
C VAL A 171 14.53 19.96 -7.83
N ALA A 172 13.67 20.76 -8.46
CA ALA A 172 14.02 22.08 -8.98
C ALA A 172 14.44 23.03 -7.84
N GLY A 173 15.36 23.92 -8.13
CA GLY A 173 15.82 24.98 -7.21
C GLY A 173 17.03 24.60 -6.38
N ASN A 174 17.07 23.49 -5.67
CA ASN A 174 18.20 23.07 -4.84
C ASN A 174 19.00 21.88 -5.39
N LYS A 175 18.66 21.38 -6.57
CA LYS A 175 19.26 20.21 -7.24
C LYS A 175 19.31 18.97 -6.34
N ARG A 176 18.40 18.87 -5.37
CA ARG A 176 18.33 17.71 -4.50
C ARG A 176 17.84 16.52 -5.30
N VAL A 177 18.60 15.41 -5.25
CA VAL A 177 18.24 14.14 -5.88
C VAL A 177 17.60 13.25 -4.83
N ILE A 178 16.42 12.73 -5.13
CA ILE A 178 15.69 11.80 -4.29
C ILE A 178 15.62 10.48 -5.02
N ARG A 179 16.20 9.44 -4.45
CA ARG A 179 16.17 8.10 -5.00
C ARG A 179 14.83 7.45 -4.70
N LEU A 180 14.25 6.82 -5.72
CA LEU A 180 13.00 6.09 -5.60
C LEU A 180 13.26 4.61 -5.36
N LYS A 181 12.27 3.90 -4.82
CA LYS A 181 12.33 2.45 -4.63
C LYS A 181 12.66 1.76 -5.96
N ARG A 182 13.51 0.72 -5.94
CA ARG A 182 14.10 0.07 -7.14
C ARG A 182 13.09 -0.49 -8.15
N ASN A 183 11.86 -0.78 -7.72
CA ASN A 183 10.86 -1.49 -8.54
C ASN A 183 9.85 -0.56 -9.24
N ILE A 184 10.12 0.73 -9.33
CA ILE A 184 9.24 1.66 -10.03
C ILE A 184 9.48 1.56 -11.54
N LYS A 185 8.43 1.22 -12.29
CA LYS A 185 8.46 1.18 -13.77
C LYS A 185 8.33 2.58 -14.35
N SER A 186 8.94 2.82 -15.53
CA SER A 186 8.87 4.11 -16.24
C SER A 186 7.43 4.54 -16.55
N GLU A 187 6.57 3.60 -16.92
CA GLU A 187 5.17 3.86 -17.22
C GLU A 187 4.43 4.46 -16.01
N ALA A 188 4.71 3.96 -14.81
CA ALA A 188 4.10 4.48 -13.58
C ALA A 188 4.52 5.94 -13.27
N LEU A 189 5.69 6.38 -13.73
CA LEU A 189 6.13 7.77 -13.59
C LEU A 189 5.51 8.68 -14.67
N LEU A 190 5.29 8.17 -15.88
CA LEU A 190 4.65 8.91 -16.97
C LEU A 190 3.16 9.16 -16.68
N ASP A 191 2.47 8.19 -16.07
CA ASP A 191 1.06 8.30 -15.69
C ASP A 191 0.81 9.32 -14.56
N LEU A 192 1.87 9.78 -13.88
CA LEU A 192 1.71 10.74 -12.78
C LEU A 192 1.30 12.14 -13.25
N SER A 193 1.58 12.52 -14.49
CA SER A 193 1.19 13.83 -15.00
C SER A 193 1.35 13.92 -16.53
N ASP A 194 0.35 14.50 -17.19
CA ASP A 194 0.38 14.89 -18.60
C ASP A 194 1.46 15.94 -18.91
N GLN A 195 2.16 16.46 -17.89
CA GLN A 195 3.20 17.49 -18.00
C GLN A 195 4.62 16.92 -18.18
N PHE A 196 4.82 15.60 -17.98
CA PHE A 196 6.13 14.98 -18.16
C PHE A 196 6.24 14.39 -19.57
N VAL A 197 7.25 14.80 -20.28
CA VAL A 197 7.59 14.29 -21.62
C VAL A 197 8.83 13.40 -21.47
N GLN A 198 8.77 12.21 -22.05
CA GLN A 198 9.96 11.35 -22.14
C GLN A 198 10.90 11.94 -23.19
N ILE A 199 12.13 12.26 -22.79
CA ILE A 199 13.21 12.74 -23.67
C ILE A 199 14.09 11.56 -24.05
#